data_7f3eb734154027896fae5b2e0672e9ba
#
_entry.id   7f3eb734154027896fae5b2e0672e9ba
#
_cell.length_a   1.000
_cell.length_b   1.000
_cell.length_c   1.000
_cell.angle_alpha   90.00
_cell.angle_beta   90.00
_cell.angle_gamma   90.00
#
_symmetry.space_group_name_H-M   'P 1'
#
loop_
_entity.id
_entity.type
_entity.pdbx_description
1 polymer ?
#
loop_
_entity_poly.entity_id
_entity_poly.type
_entity_poly.pdbx_seq_one_letter_code
_entity_poly.pdbx_strand_id
1 'polypeptide(L)'
;MSSEVIRPVLKEELPAVLSFWKESEVTPPSVTDSIDGLAILMRQPSALLLVATVDGKIVGSVIGGWDGWRGNIYRLAVAPAHRRKGIARRLVREISTALFERGAQRLSALVEHEHPWAMEFWSAVRDLGYVHDPRFARFVADRGSARSS
;
A
#
# COMPACT_ATOMS: atom_id res chain seq x y z
N MET A 1 12.17 -24.75 -4.51
CA MET A 1 12.30 -23.31 -4.14
C MET A 1 11.03 -22.55 -4.54
N SER A 2 10.53 -21.73 -3.66
CA SER A 2 9.39 -20.90 -4.00
C SER A 2 9.81 -19.78 -4.94
N SER A 3 8.95 -19.46 -5.90
CA SER A 3 9.16 -18.38 -6.85
C SER A 3 8.47 -17.13 -6.32
N GLU A 4 9.26 -16.15 -5.88
CA GLU A 4 8.78 -14.89 -5.36
C GLU A 4 8.99 -13.78 -6.38
N VAL A 5 7.93 -13.05 -6.71
CA VAL A 5 7.97 -11.98 -7.71
C VAL A 5 7.23 -10.77 -7.17
N ILE A 6 7.80 -9.58 -7.37
CA ILE A 6 7.10 -8.30 -7.15
C ILE A 6 6.89 -7.66 -8.51
N ARG A 7 5.65 -7.29 -8.80
CA ARG A 7 5.28 -6.73 -10.10
C ARG A 7 4.00 -5.90 -10.00
N PRO A 8 3.71 -5.06 -11.01
CA PRO A 8 2.42 -4.41 -11.09
C PRO A 8 1.29 -5.43 -11.18
N VAL A 9 0.16 -5.10 -10.57
CA VAL A 9 -1.03 -5.93 -10.60
C VAL A 9 -1.61 -5.99 -12.00
N LEU A 10 -2.23 -7.11 -12.35
CA LEU A 10 -3.02 -7.24 -13.58
C LEU A 10 -4.48 -6.93 -13.27
N LYS A 11 -5.21 -6.37 -14.24
CA LYS A 11 -6.61 -5.99 -14.04
C LYS A 11 -7.48 -7.15 -13.57
N GLU A 12 -7.27 -8.33 -14.13
CA GLU A 12 -8.01 -9.54 -13.76
C GLU A 12 -7.71 -10.04 -12.35
N GLU A 13 -6.65 -9.51 -11.72
CA GLU A 13 -6.29 -9.88 -10.35
C GLU A 13 -6.95 -9.03 -9.27
N LEU A 14 -7.68 -7.97 -9.65
CA LEU A 14 -8.28 -7.07 -8.66
C LEU A 14 -9.19 -7.77 -7.65
N PRO A 15 -10.05 -8.73 -8.06
CA PRO A 15 -10.82 -9.49 -7.07
C PRO A 15 -9.93 -10.25 -6.08
N ALA A 16 -8.83 -10.82 -6.55
CA ALA A 16 -7.89 -11.55 -5.69
C ALA A 16 -7.18 -10.61 -4.71
N VAL A 17 -6.86 -9.38 -5.13
CA VAL A 17 -6.27 -8.38 -4.24
C VAL A 17 -7.24 -8.03 -3.10
N LEU A 18 -8.51 -7.79 -3.44
CA LEU A 18 -9.51 -7.46 -2.42
C LEU A 18 -9.71 -8.62 -1.43
N SER A 19 -9.75 -9.86 -1.92
CA SER A 19 -9.82 -11.04 -1.06
C SER A 19 -8.58 -11.15 -0.17
N PHE A 20 -7.41 -10.90 -0.75
CA PHE A 20 -6.15 -10.93 -0.01
C PHE A 20 -6.15 -9.92 1.15
N TRP A 21 -6.61 -8.68 0.90
CA TRP A 21 -6.69 -7.68 1.95
C TRP A 21 -7.62 -8.11 3.08
N LYS A 22 -8.75 -8.70 2.74
CA LYS A 22 -9.71 -9.16 3.72
C LYS A 22 -9.14 -10.30 4.58
N GLU A 23 -8.40 -11.22 3.97
CA GLU A 23 -7.80 -12.36 4.66
C GLU A 23 -6.57 -11.98 5.50
N SER A 24 -5.91 -10.89 5.16
CA SER A 24 -4.64 -10.50 5.78
C SER A 24 -4.80 -9.55 6.96
N GLU A 25 -6.02 -9.35 7.43
CA GLU A 25 -6.30 -8.54 8.60
C GLU A 25 -5.78 -7.10 8.48
N VAL A 26 -5.85 -6.54 7.27
CA VAL A 26 -5.49 -5.14 7.05
C VAL A 26 -6.58 -4.21 7.58
N THR A 27 -6.28 -2.91 7.58
CA THR A 27 -7.25 -1.86 7.91
C THR A 27 -8.61 -2.13 7.25
N PRO A 28 -9.72 -1.94 7.96
CA PRO A 28 -11.04 -2.19 7.41
C PRO A 28 -11.27 -1.51 6.06
N PRO A 29 -12.08 -2.11 5.18
CA PRO A 29 -12.30 -1.56 3.85
C PRO A 29 -12.91 -0.15 3.90
N SER A 30 -12.55 0.65 2.93
CA SER A 30 -13.10 1.98 2.74
C SER A 30 -13.83 2.04 1.39
N VAL A 31 -14.39 3.21 1.08
CA VAL A 31 -15.13 3.42 -0.18
C VAL A 31 -14.28 3.21 -1.43
N THR A 32 -12.96 3.26 -1.30
CA THR A 32 -12.05 3.06 -2.43
C THR A 32 -11.62 1.62 -2.62
N ASP A 33 -11.95 0.72 -1.69
CA ASP A 33 -11.58 -0.69 -1.76
C ASP A 33 -12.62 -1.47 -2.57
N SER A 34 -12.66 -1.20 -3.87
CA SER A 34 -13.57 -1.83 -4.81
C SER A 34 -12.83 -2.11 -6.11
N ILE A 35 -13.40 -2.99 -6.92
CA ILE A 35 -12.83 -3.26 -8.25
C ILE A 35 -12.81 -1.98 -9.07
N ASP A 36 -13.89 -1.19 -9.05
CA ASP A 36 -13.95 0.07 -9.78
C ASP A 36 -12.91 1.08 -9.28
N GLY A 37 -12.78 1.21 -7.96
CA GLY A 37 -11.79 2.12 -7.36
C GLY A 37 -10.36 1.76 -7.74
N LEU A 38 -10.03 0.47 -7.68
CA LEU A 38 -8.69 0.01 -8.07
C LEU A 38 -8.46 0.10 -9.58
N ALA A 39 -9.49 -0.12 -10.39
CA ALA A 39 -9.37 0.05 -11.84
C ALA A 39 -9.07 1.49 -12.21
N ILE A 40 -9.69 2.45 -11.51
CA ILE A 40 -9.39 3.88 -11.71
C ILE A 40 -7.93 4.15 -11.32
N LEU A 41 -7.47 3.62 -10.19
CA LEU A 41 -6.09 3.77 -9.75
C LEU A 41 -5.11 3.28 -10.84
N MET A 42 -5.37 2.12 -11.41
CA MET A 42 -4.49 1.53 -12.43
C MET A 42 -4.36 2.38 -13.68
N ARG A 43 -5.33 3.25 -13.97
CA ARG A 43 -5.28 4.12 -15.13
C ARG A 43 -4.47 5.40 -14.90
N GLN A 44 -4.07 5.66 -13.66
CA GLN A 44 -3.31 6.88 -13.34
C GLN A 44 -1.82 6.66 -13.62
N PRO A 45 -1.18 7.46 -14.49
CA PRO A 45 0.26 7.30 -14.76
C PRO A 45 1.14 7.61 -13.55
N SER A 46 0.59 8.32 -12.55
CA SER A 46 1.31 8.71 -11.34
C SER A 46 1.07 7.74 -10.18
N ALA A 47 0.42 6.61 -10.41
CA ALA A 47 0.09 5.65 -9.36
C ALA A 47 0.45 4.22 -9.78
N LEU A 48 0.67 3.38 -8.76
CA LEU A 48 0.99 1.97 -8.95
C LEU A 48 0.36 1.13 -7.85
N LEU A 49 -0.12 -0.03 -8.23
CA LEU A 49 -0.44 -1.10 -7.28
C LEU A 49 0.51 -2.25 -7.59
N LEU A 50 1.44 -2.52 -6.67
CA LEU A 50 2.36 -3.64 -6.78
C LEU A 50 1.85 -4.80 -5.95
N VAL A 51 2.03 -6.00 -6.47
CA VAL A 51 1.75 -7.23 -5.73
C VAL A 51 3.02 -8.07 -5.62
N ALA A 52 3.13 -8.78 -4.50
CA ALA A 52 4.13 -9.82 -4.32
C ALA A 52 3.42 -11.14 -4.45
N THR A 53 3.95 -12.02 -5.28
CA THR A 53 3.40 -13.37 -5.45
C THR A 53 4.43 -14.40 -5.05
N VAL A 54 3.97 -15.50 -4.49
CA VAL A 54 4.77 -16.69 -4.23
C VAL A 54 4.06 -17.84 -4.93
N ASP A 55 4.76 -18.47 -5.88
CA ASP A 55 4.21 -19.56 -6.69
C ASP A 55 2.86 -19.18 -7.32
N GLY A 56 2.76 -17.93 -7.79
CA GLY A 56 1.58 -17.41 -8.46
C GLY A 56 0.47 -16.90 -7.56
N LYS A 57 0.58 -17.06 -6.24
CA LYS A 57 -0.42 -16.60 -5.29
C LYS A 57 -0.02 -15.23 -4.71
N ILE A 58 -0.97 -14.30 -4.66
CA ILE A 58 -0.73 -12.98 -4.08
C ILE A 58 -0.55 -13.12 -2.56
N VAL A 59 0.61 -12.68 -2.06
CA VAL A 59 0.96 -12.74 -0.64
C VAL A 59 1.34 -11.36 -0.09
N GLY A 60 1.40 -10.34 -0.94
CA GLY A 60 1.72 -8.99 -0.51
C GLY A 60 1.20 -7.96 -1.49
N SER A 61 1.05 -6.72 -1.02
CA SER A 61 0.63 -5.60 -1.84
C SER A 61 1.15 -4.29 -1.30
N VAL A 62 1.22 -3.29 -2.17
CA VAL A 62 1.42 -1.89 -1.78
C VAL A 62 0.88 -0.99 -2.90
N ILE A 63 0.25 0.10 -2.51
CA ILE A 63 -0.18 1.16 -3.43
C ILE A 63 0.69 2.38 -3.21
N GLY A 64 1.11 3.02 -4.29
CA GLY A 64 1.77 4.31 -4.23
C GLY A 64 1.16 5.26 -5.24
N GLY A 65 1.04 6.53 -4.87
CA GLY A 65 0.54 7.55 -5.77
C GLY A 65 1.23 8.88 -5.52
N TRP A 66 1.35 9.69 -6.56
CA TRP A 66 2.01 10.98 -6.52
C TRP A 66 1.14 12.01 -7.25
N ASP A 67 0.90 13.14 -6.59
CA ASP A 67 0.01 14.17 -7.10
C ASP A 67 0.75 15.31 -7.82
N GLY A 68 2.05 15.19 -8.00
CA GLY A 68 2.91 16.21 -8.58
C GLY A 68 3.65 17.03 -7.53
N TRP A 69 3.34 16.81 -6.26
CA TRP A 69 3.99 17.50 -5.14
C TRP A 69 4.45 16.51 -4.07
N ARG A 70 3.54 15.67 -3.58
CA ARG A 70 3.88 14.64 -2.60
C ARG A 70 3.30 13.30 -3.01
N GLY A 71 3.97 12.25 -2.57
CA GLY A 71 3.49 10.90 -2.77
C GLY A 71 2.98 10.30 -1.48
N ASN A 72 2.09 9.32 -1.63
CA ASN A 72 1.52 8.59 -0.50
C ASN A 72 1.60 7.09 -0.77
N ILE A 73 1.78 6.35 0.31
CA ILE A 73 1.82 4.88 0.28
C ILE A 73 0.62 4.36 1.06
N TYR A 74 -0.11 3.43 0.46
CA TYR A 74 -1.31 2.83 1.02
C TYR A 74 -1.25 1.32 0.89
N ARG A 75 -2.03 0.64 1.71
CA ARG A 75 -2.31 -0.80 1.57
C ARG A 75 -1.05 -1.66 1.47
N LEU A 76 -0.05 -1.33 2.28
CA LEU A 76 1.05 -2.26 2.49
C LEU A 76 0.51 -3.42 3.33
N ALA A 77 0.50 -4.59 2.75
CA ALA A 77 0.02 -5.79 3.41
C ALA A 77 0.86 -6.99 3.00
N VAL A 78 1.07 -7.90 3.94
CA VAL A 78 1.75 -9.17 3.69
C VAL A 78 0.97 -10.25 4.43
N ALA A 79 0.69 -11.36 3.74
CA ALA A 79 0.00 -12.49 4.34
C ALA A 79 0.73 -12.94 5.61
N PRO A 80 0.03 -13.23 6.72
CA PRO A 80 0.69 -13.58 7.99
C PRO A 80 1.73 -14.69 7.86
N ALA A 81 1.43 -15.71 7.05
CA ALA A 81 2.36 -16.83 6.84
C ALA A 81 3.64 -16.44 6.10
N HIS A 82 3.66 -15.27 5.47
CA HIS A 82 4.79 -14.79 4.67
C HIS A 82 5.49 -13.59 5.28
N ARG A 83 5.13 -13.20 6.49
CA ARG A 83 5.79 -12.10 7.21
C ARG A 83 7.19 -12.53 7.67
N ARG A 84 8.03 -11.53 7.98
CA ARG A 84 9.42 -11.69 8.44
C ARG A 84 10.33 -12.37 7.41
N LYS A 85 9.98 -12.28 6.13
CA LYS A 85 10.78 -12.80 5.01
C LYS A 85 11.30 -11.69 4.10
N GLY A 86 11.12 -10.43 4.50
CA GLY A 86 11.60 -9.28 3.73
C GLY A 86 10.68 -8.82 2.61
N ILE A 87 9.49 -9.40 2.46
CA ILE A 87 8.56 -9.03 1.38
C ILE A 87 8.09 -7.58 1.53
N ALA A 88 7.66 -7.19 2.73
CA ALA A 88 7.20 -5.82 2.98
C ALA A 88 8.30 -4.81 2.68
N ARG A 89 9.52 -5.08 3.13
CA ARG A 89 10.67 -4.20 2.89
C ARG A 89 10.94 -4.05 1.40
N ARG A 90 10.86 -5.12 0.63
CA ARG A 90 11.05 -5.05 -0.82
C ARG A 90 9.94 -4.31 -1.51
N LEU A 91 8.68 -4.50 -1.08
CA LEU A 91 7.54 -3.75 -1.62
C LEU A 91 7.71 -2.25 -1.40
N VAL A 92 8.08 -1.84 -0.18
CA VAL A 92 8.31 -0.43 0.14
C VAL A 92 9.46 0.13 -0.68
N ARG A 93 10.55 -0.62 -0.82
CA ARG A 93 11.70 -0.17 -1.62
C ARG A 93 11.30 0.02 -3.08
N GLU A 94 10.59 -0.95 -3.66
CA GLU A 94 10.16 -0.87 -5.06
C GLU A 94 9.20 0.28 -5.33
N ILE A 95 8.19 0.44 -4.47
CA ILE A 95 7.22 1.52 -4.66
C ILE A 95 7.86 2.89 -4.43
N SER A 96 8.74 3.01 -3.45
CA SER A 96 9.45 4.26 -3.16
C SER A 96 10.33 4.67 -4.34
N THR A 97 11.10 3.72 -4.87
CA THR A 97 11.97 3.97 -6.03
C THR A 97 11.13 4.43 -7.21
N ALA A 98 10.03 3.77 -7.49
CA ALA A 98 9.16 4.12 -8.61
C ALA A 98 8.59 5.53 -8.48
N LEU A 99 8.15 5.92 -7.28
CA LEU A 99 7.60 7.25 -7.07
C LEU A 99 8.68 8.34 -7.10
N PHE A 100 9.85 8.10 -6.52
CA PHE A 100 10.95 9.06 -6.62
C PHE A 100 11.41 9.25 -8.06
N GLU A 101 11.47 8.19 -8.85
CA GLU A 101 11.81 8.27 -10.27
C GLU A 101 10.79 9.09 -11.05
N ARG A 102 9.54 9.12 -10.61
CA ARG A 102 8.49 9.93 -11.23
C ARG A 102 8.52 11.39 -10.78
N GLY A 103 9.36 11.73 -9.84
CA GLY A 103 9.56 13.11 -9.39
C GLY A 103 9.11 13.43 -7.98
N ALA A 104 8.55 12.47 -7.25
CA ALA A 104 8.14 12.71 -5.88
C ALA A 104 9.37 13.08 -5.03
N GLN A 105 9.22 14.10 -4.18
CA GLN A 105 10.29 14.56 -3.29
C GLN A 105 10.08 14.10 -1.85
N ARG A 106 8.84 13.77 -1.51
CA ARG A 106 8.48 13.28 -0.19
C ARG A 106 7.36 12.26 -0.30
N LEU A 107 7.51 11.17 0.42
CA LEU A 107 6.51 10.12 0.51
C LEU A 107 6.02 10.02 1.95
N SER A 108 4.73 9.78 2.12
CA SER A 108 4.13 9.58 3.43
C SER A 108 3.38 8.25 3.44
N ALA A 109 3.44 7.55 4.57
CA ALA A 109 2.64 6.36 4.80
C ALA A 109 1.76 6.61 6.01
N LEU A 110 0.46 6.36 5.86
CA LEU A 110 -0.49 6.44 6.97
C LEU A 110 -0.64 5.05 7.56
N VAL A 111 -0.28 4.92 8.82
CA VAL A 111 -0.21 3.62 9.49
C VAL A 111 -1.17 3.63 10.66
N GLU A 112 -2.04 2.62 10.73
CA GLU A 112 -2.98 2.49 11.82
C GLU A 112 -2.25 2.16 13.11
N HIS A 113 -2.42 3.01 14.14
CA HIS A 113 -1.74 2.86 15.42
C HIS A 113 -1.95 1.50 16.07
N GLU A 114 -3.17 0.99 15.96
CA GLU A 114 -3.55 -0.24 16.65
C GLU A 114 -3.21 -1.51 15.87
N HIS A 115 -2.59 -1.38 14.71
CA HIS A 115 -2.17 -2.54 13.92
C HIS A 115 -0.74 -2.91 14.33
N PRO A 116 -0.55 -3.92 15.19
CA PRO A 116 0.77 -4.17 15.78
C PRO A 116 1.85 -4.48 14.74
N TRP A 117 1.54 -5.29 13.73
CA TRP A 117 2.50 -5.60 12.68
C TRP A 117 2.91 -4.36 11.89
N ALA A 118 1.94 -3.54 11.50
CA ALA A 118 2.22 -2.36 10.67
C ALA A 118 3.08 -1.36 11.43
N MET A 119 2.75 -1.06 12.66
CA MET A 119 3.54 -0.14 13.48
C MET A 119 4.95 -0.66 13.71
N GLU A 120 5.10 -1.94 14.01
CA GLU A 120 6.40 -2.56 14.19
C GLU A 120 7.23 -2.45 12.91
N PHE A 121 6.63 -2.80 11.76
CA PHE A 121 7.33 -2.73 10.47
C PHE A 121 7.81 -1.31 10.17
N TRP A 122 6.88 -0.34 10.18
CA TRP A 122 7.23 1.04 9.79
C TRP A 122 8.24 1.67 10.75
N SER A 123 8.21 1.31 12.02
CA SER A 123 9.20 1.78 13.00
C SER A 123 10.58 1.19 12.76
N ALA A 124 10.68 0.08 12.05
CA ALA A 124 11.94 -0.63 11.80
C ALA A 124 12.62 -0.26 10.47
N VAL A 125 12.00 0.60 9.63
CA VAL A 125 12.53 0.89 8.29
C VAL A 125 13.16 2.28 8.16
N ARG A 126 13.82 2.75 9.21
CA ARG A 126 14.55 4.02 9.17
C ARG A 126 15.64 4.03 8.09
N ASP A 127 16.25 2.89 7.85
CA ASP A 127 17.29 2.77 6.82
C ASP A 127 16.75 2.96 5.40
N LEU A 128 15.43 2.78 5.21
CA LEU A 128 14.76 3.10 3.94
C LEU A 128 14.34 4.57 3.86
N GLY A 129 14.62 5.34 4.92
CA GLY A 129 14.34 6.77 4.97
C GLY A 129 13.02 7.15 5.65
N TYR A 130 12.25 6.17 6.13
CA TYR A 130 10.96 6.44 6.75
C TYR A 130 11.11 6.66 8.26
N VAL A 131 10.63 7.81 8.73
CA VAL A 131 10.72 8.22 10.13
C VAL A 131 9.33 8.61 10.60
N HIS A 132 8.97 8.14 11.80
CA HIS A 132 7.68 8.49 12.39
C HIS A 132 7.59 9.99 12.63
N ASP A 133 6.49 10.61 12.18
CA ASP A 133 6.23 12.03 12.41
C ASP A 133 4.95 12.18 13.25
N PRO A 134 5.08 12.35 14.57
CA PRO A 134 3.92 12.39 15.47
C PRO A 134 3.18 13.71 15.46
N ARG A 135 3.64 14.71 14.68
CA ARG A 135 3.02 16.04 14.66
C ARG A 135 1.66 16.08 14.00
N PHE A 136 1.32 15.07 13.19
CA PHE A 136 0.15 15.11 12.32
C PHE A 136 -0.93 14.15 12.77
N ALA A 137 -2.17 14.62 12.73
CA ALA A 137 -3.36 13.81 12.87
C ALA A 137 -4.02 13.68 11.49
N ARG A 138 -4.77 12.60 11.28
CA ARG A 138 -5.45 12.32 10.02
C ARG A 138 -6.92 12.72 10.11
N PHE A 139 -7.37 13.55 9.18
CA PHE A 139 -8.78 13.89 8.99
C PHE A 139 -9.22 13.33 7.66
N VAL A 140 -10.38 12.71 7.60
CA VAL A 140 -10.87 11.98 6.43
C VAL A 140 -12.26 12.48 6.06
N ALA A 141 -12.49 12.67 4.77
CA ALA A 141 -13.81 12.91 4.23
C ALA A 141 -14.03 12.00 3.03
N ASP A 142 -15.10 11.25 3.02
CA ASP A 142 -15.50 10.44 1.88
C ASP A 142 -16.46 11.22 1.00
N ARG A 143 -16.41 10.94 -0.30
CA ARG A 143 -17.32 11.57 -1.24
C ARG A 143 -18.77 11.26 -0.83
N GLY A 144 -19.60 12.29 -0.74
CA GLY A 144 -21.01 12.13 -0.35
C GLY A 144 -21.25 12.09 1.15
N SER A 145 -20.20 12.11 2.00
CA SER A 145 -20.33 12.12 3.45
C SER A 145 -20.34 13.52 4.04
N ALA A 146 -19.98 14.53 3.25
CA ALA A 146 -20.04 15.92 3.71
C ALA A 146 -21.48 16.30 4.05
N ARG A 147 -21.66 16.96 5.19
CA ARG A 147 -22.99 17.36 5.67
C ARG A 147 -23.06 18.87 5.73
N SER A 148 -24.18 19.41 5.22
CA SER A 148 -24.54 20.77 5.57
C SER A 148 -25.09 20.74 7.00
N SER A 149 -24.54 21.48 7.86
CA SER A 149 -24.99 21.61 9.24
C SER A 149 -25.80 22.87 9.43
#